data_ede2ef7bd16ceca631f30912a0d9fb0b
#
_entry.id   ede2ef7bd16ceca631f30912a0d9fb0b
#
_cell.length_a   1.000
_cell.length_b   1.000
_cell.length_c   1.000
_cell.angle_alpha   90.00
_cell.angle_beta   90.00
_cell.angle_gamma   90.00
#
_symmetry.space_group_name_H-M   'P 1'
#
loop_
_entity.id
_entity.type
_entity.pdbx_description
1 polymer ?
#
loop_
_entity_poly.entity_id
_entity_poly.type
_entity_poly.pdbx_seq_one_letter_code
_entity_poly.pdbx_strand_id
1 'polypeptide(L)'
;HVGSGGESLDEIRSSLTQVFSGVLPDRIMGGWFLPTRADPSQAPAGCHTGFVWISVPPCPRSWRGRRLEGWDAWRGLADPLADAVTERMEEYAPGFKDLILERHVNTPLDQENSNPSAIRGNMIGGSAVPEQYGRNRPLPGVIVRGAARSFVPGLYLSNSIHPYGATHL
;
A
#
# COMPACT_ATOMS: atom_id res chain seq x y z
N HIS A 1 -12.49 -0.67 -9.07
CA HIS A 1 -11.80 -1.18 -7.87
C HIS A 1 -12.06 -2.67 -7.79
N VAL A 2 -11.04 -3.48 -7.97
CA VAL A 2 -11.08 -4.91 -7.66
C VAL A 2 -10.19 -5.10 -6.44
N GLY A 3 -10.79 -5.38 -5.29
CA GLY A 3 -10.03 -5.73 -4.10
C GLY A 3 -9.74 -7.22 -4.12
N SER A 4 -8.48 -7.62 -4.11
CA SER A 4 -8.10 -8.96 -3.66
C SER A 4 -7.92 -8.94 -2.14
N GLY A 5 -8.96 -8.57 -1.44
CA GLY A 5 -9.09 -8.88 -0.03
C GLY A 5 -9.12 -10.40 0.12
N GLY A 6 -8.70 -10.93 1.26
CA GLY A 6 -8.78 -12.36 1.51
C GLY A 6 -10.19 -12.91 1.25
N GLU A 7 -10.28 -14.12 0.77
CA GLU A 7 -11.55 -14.80 0.50
C GLU A 7 -12.32 -15.11 1.79
N SER A 8 -11.64 -15.05 2.93
CA SER A 8 -12.21 -15.28 4.25
C SER A 8 -11.58 -14.37 5.31
N LEU A 9 -12.28 -14.20 6.43
CA LEU A 9 -11.72 -13.48 7.60
C LEU A 9 -10.46 -14.15 8.16
N ASP A 10 -10.35 -15.46 8.05
CA ASP A 10 -9.19 -16.21 8.52
C ASP A 10 -7.97 -15.96 7.62
N GLU A 11 -8.16 -15.86 6.31
CA GLU A 11 -7.09 -15.49 5.38
C GLU A 11 -6.60 -14.06 5.67
N ILE A 12 -7.51 -13.11 5.85
CA ILE A 12 -7.16 -11.73 6.20
C ILE A 12 -6.38 -11.68 7.51
N ARG A 13 -6.87 -12.38 8.54
CA ARG A 13 -6.20 -12.45 9.84
C ARG A 13 -4.81 -13.07 9.74
N SER A 14 -4.68 -14.17 9.01
CA SER A 14 -3.40 -14.86 8.80
C SER A 14 -2.40 -13.94 8.10
N SER A 15 -2.79 -13.31 7.01
CA SER A 15 -1.92 -12.40 6.26
C SER A 15 -1.48 -11.20 7.10
N LEU A 16 -2.39 -10.56 7.82
CA LEU A 16 -2.05 -9.45 8.71
C LEU A 16 -1.12 -9.90 9.86
N THR A 17 -1.36 -11.07 10.44
CA THR A 17 -0.49 -11.63 11.49
C THR A 17 0.91 -11.86 10.96
N GLN A 18 1.06 -12.38 9.74
CA GLN A 18 2.35 -12.54 9.09
C GLN A 18 3.05 -11.19 8.90
N VAL A 19 2.37 -10.19 8.35
CA VAL A 19 2.92 -8.84 8.15
C VAL A 19 3.41 -8.23 9.48
N PHE A 20 2.58 -8.27 10.52
CA PHE A 20 2.96 -7.72 11.83
C PHE A 20 4.09 -8.48 12.51
N SER A 21 4.27 -9.76 12.23
CA SER A 21 5.40 -10.56 12.72
C SER A 21 6.67 -10.44 11.85
N GLY A 22 6.63 -9.63 10.80
CA GLY A 22 7.78 -9.44 9.90
C GLY A 22 7.92 -10.54 8.84
N VAL A 23 6.88 -11.30 8.60
CA VAL A 23 6.84 -12.34 7.56
C VAL A 23 6.11 -11.77 6.34
N LEU A 24 6.68 -11.91 5.15
CA LEU A 24 5.95 -11.63 3.92
C LEU A 24 4.87 -12.70 3.74
N PRO A 25 3.60 -12.30 3.50
CA PRO A 25 2.53 -13.26 3.34
C PRO A 25 2.74 -14.15 2.12
N ASP A 26 2.43 -15.43 2.26
CA ASP A 26 2.44 -16.36 1.13
C ASP A 26 1.31 -16.04 0.14
N ARG A 27 0.14 -15.67 0.67
CA ARG A 27 -0.97 -15.12 -0.11
C ARG A 27 -1.02 -13.61 0.04
N ILE A 28 -0.59 -12.92 -1.00
CA ILE A 28 -0.52 -11.47 -1.01
C ILE A 28 -1.91 -10.89 -1.16
N MET A 29 -2.27 -10.01 -0.24
CA MET A 29 -3.49 -9.21 -0.30
C MET A 29 -3.16 -7.80 -0.77
N GLY A 30 -4.04 -7.23 -1.59
CA GLY A 30 -3.86 -5.87 -2.07
C GLY A 30 -5.11 -5.28 -2.70
N GLY A 31 -5.10 -3.97 -2.88
CA GLY A 31 -6.10 -3.27 -3.66
C GLY A 31 -5.61 -3.11 -5.10
N TRP A 32 -6.41 -3.56 -6.06
CA TRP A 32 -6.15 -3.39 -7.48
C TRP A 32 -6.96 -2.23 -8.03
N PHE A 33 -6.29 -1.39 -8.78
CA PHE A 33 -6.87 -0.17 -9.35
C PHE A 33 -6.59 -0.12 -10.84
N LEU A 34 -7.61 0.23 -11.61
CA LEU A 34 -7.55 0.41 -13.06
C LEU A 34 -8.00 1.84 -13.40
N PRO A 35 -7.13 2.84 -13.28
CA PRO A 35 -7.47 4.25 -13.49
C PRO A 35 -8.05 4.52 -14.88
N THR A 36 -7.56 3.83 -15.89
CA THR A 36 -8.05 3.95 -17.30
C THR A 36 -9.52 3.58 -17.49
N ARG A 37 -10.15 2.93 -16.50
CA ARG A 37 -11.62 2.73 -16.52
C ARG A 37 -12.38 4.02 -16.27
N ALA A 38 -11.80 4.94 -15.53
CA ALA A 38 -12.38 6.27 -15.27
C ALA A 38 -11.88 7.31 -16.27
N ASP A 39 -10.60 7.24 -16.63
CA ASP A 39 -9.95 8.16 -17.56
C ASP A 39 -9.13 7.38 -18.59
N PRO A 40 -9.69 7.06 -19.75
CA PRO A 40 -9.02 6.34 -20.82
C PRO A 40 -7.78 7.04 -21.38
N SER A 41 -7.61 8.35 -21.15
CA SER A 41 -6.46 9.11 -21.66
C SER A 41 -5.12 8.72 -21.01
N GLN A 42 -5.16 7.95 -19.90
CA GLN A 42 -3.98 7.50 -19.16
C GLN A 42 -3.25 6.31 -19.80
N ALA A 43 -3.72 5.80 -20.95
CA ALA A 43 -3.05 4.75 -21.70
C ALA A 43 -3.31 4.92 -23.21
N PRO A 44 -2.44 4.37 -24.07
CA PRO A 44 -2.72 4.26 -25.50
C PRO A 44 -4.01 3.50 -25.79
N ALA A 45 -4.63 3.76 -26.93
CA ALA A 45 -5.87 3.08 -27.33
C ALA A 45 -5.73 1.56 -27.29
N GLY A 46 -6.67 0.88 -26.66
CA GLY A 46 -6.65 -0.57 -26.47
C GLY A 46 -5.74 -1.09 -25.33
N CYS A 47 -5.03 -0.20 -24.65
CA CYS A 47 -4.21 -0.55 -23.48
C CYS A 47 -4.85 -0.01 -22.19
N HIS A 48 -4.38 -0.53 -21.08
CA HIS A 48 -4.79 -0.11 -19.75
C HIS A 48 -3.59 0.09 -18.84
N THR A 49 -3.69 1.04 -17.94
CA THR A 49 -2.80 1.14 -16.78
C THR A 49 -3.49 0.56 -15.55
N GLY A 50 -2.71 -0.10 -14.72
CA GLY A 50 -3.16 -0.61 -13.44
C GLY A 50 -2.07 -0.46 -12.39
N PHE A 51 -2.47 -0.36 -11.14
CA PHE A 51 -1.54 -0.46 -10.02
C PHE A 51 -2.15 -1.28 -8.89
N VAL A 52 -1.29 -1.80 -8.06
CA VAL A 52 -1.69 -2.56 -6.88
C VAL A 52 -0.96 -2.03 -5.65
N TRP A 53 -1.69 -1.87 -4.57
CA TRP A 53 -1.13 -1.62 -3.25
C TRP A 53 -1.23 -2.87 -2.41
N ILE A 54 -0.12 -3.28 -1.84
CA ILE A 54 -0.03 -4.44 -0.97
C ILE A 54 0.51 -4.05 0.40
N SER A 55 0.06 -4.76 1.44
CA SER A 55 0.59 -4.61 2.78
C SER A 55 1.76 -5.54 2.98
N VAL A 56 2.92 -4.97 3.33
CA VAL A 56 4.15 -5.73 3.56
C VAL A 56 4.83 -5.28 4.86
N PRO A 57 5.58 -6.15 5.54
CA PRO A 57 6.39 -5.73 6.68
C PRO A 57 7.54 -4.83 6.19
N PRO A 58 7.83 -3.70 6.86
CA PRO A 58 8.91 -2.81 6.41
C PRO A 58 10.29 -3.50 6.43
N CYS A 59 10.52 -4.38 7.39
CA CYS A 59 11.76 -5.16 7.52
C CYS A 59 11.43 -6.66 7.49
N PRO A 60 11.29 -7.27 6.31
CA PRO A 60 10.91 -8.67 6.20
C PRO A 60 11.99 -9.59 6.73
N ARG A 61 11.59 -10.55 7.57
CA ARG A 61 12.49 -11.53 8.20
C ARG A 61 12.48 -12.87 7.48
N SER A 62 11.38 -13.18 6.84
CA SER A 62 11.24 -14.43 6.06
C SER A 62 10.13 -14.34 5.02
N TRP A 63 10.22 -15.19 3.99
CA TRP A 63 9.21 -15.40 2.97
C TRP A 63 9.34 -16.80 2.38
N ARG A 64 8.22 -17.51 2.25
CA ARG A 64 8.17 -18.87 1.68
C ARG A 64 9.26 -19.78 2.26
N GLY A 65 9.41 -19.75 3.58
CA GLY A 65 10.40 -20.55 4.31
C GLY A 65 11.85 -20.07 4.22
N ARG A 66 12.17 -19.05 3.41
CA ARG A 66 13.52 -18.46 3.35
C ARG A 66 13.67 -17.34 4.36
N ARG A 67 14.80 -17.31 5.05
CA ARG A 67 15.21 -16.18 5.87
C ARG A 67 15.58 -14.98 4.99
N LEU A 68 15.20 -13.80 5.43
CA LEU A 68 15.49 -12.52 4.77
C LEU A 68 16.28 -11.61 5.73
N GLU A 69 17.04 -10.70 5.16
CA GLU A 69 17.94 -9.81 5.89
C GLU A 69 17.29 -8.44 6.23
N GLY A 70 16.03 -8.46 6.61
CA GLY A 70 15.32 -7.27 7.05
C GLY A 70 15.21 -6.21 5.95
N TRP A 71 15.65 -4.99 6.25
CA TRP A 71 15.51 -3.85 5.32
C TRP A 71 16.25 -4.06 3.99
N ASP A 72 17.45 -4.64 4.01
CA ASP A 72 18.26 -4.85 2.81
C ASP A 72 17.70 -5.90 1.87
N ALA A 73 16.80 -6.76 2.34
CA ALA A 73 16.12 -7.74 1.50
C ALA A 73 15.34 -7.10 0.34
N TRP A 74 14.88 -5.86 0.50
CA TRP A 74 14.15 -5.15 -0.55
C TRP A 74 14.92 -4.96 -1.85
N ARG A 75 16.26 -4.98 -1.81
CA ARG A 75 17.11 -4.89 -3.00
C ARG A 75 16.91 -6.04 -3.99
N GLY A 76 16.41 -7.18 -3.52
CA GLY A 76 16.20 -8.37 -4.35
C GLY A 76 14.77 -8.92 -4.34
N LEU A 77 13.83 -8.23 -3.68
CA LEU A 77 12.45 -8.71 -3.55
C LEU A 77 11.48 -8.12 -4.58
N ALA A 78 11.87 -7.09 -5.33
CA ALA A 78 10.98 -6.42 -6.27
C ALA A 78 10.31 -7.40 -7.24
N ASP A 79 11.12 -8.07 -8.07
CA ASP A 79 10.60 -8.99 -9.09
C ASP A 79 9.91 -10.23 -8.48
N PRO A 80 10.49 -10.94 -7.50
CA PRO A 80 9.81 -12.07 -6.89
C PRO A 80 8.44 -11.72 -6.27
N LEU A 81 8.34 -10.52 -5.69
CA LEU A 81 7.08 -10.04 -5.12
C LEU A 81 6.07 -9.69 -6.22
N ALA A 82 6.52 -9.04 -7.30
CA ALA A 82 5.68 -8.74 -8.45
C ALA A 82 5.16 -10.01 -9.12
N ASP A 83 5.99 -11.06 -9.21
CA ASP A 83 5.58 -12.36 -9.72
C ASP A 83 4.48 -12.96 -8.85
N ALA A 84 4.65 -12.96 -7.53
CA ALA A 84 3.64 -13.47 -6.60
C ALA A 84 2.32 -12.69 -6.65
N VAL A 85 2.38 -11.36 -6.83
CA VAL A 85 1.20 -10.52 -7.05
C VAL A 85 0.52 -10.86 -8.36
N THR A 86 1.29 -11.07 -9.43
CA THR A 86 0.77 -11.44 -10.74
C THR A 86 0.14 -12.83 -10.72
N GLU A 87 0.78 -13.80 -10.05
CA GLU A 87 0.22 -15.14 -9.80
C GLU A 87 -1.12 -15.06 -9.09
N ARG A 88 -1.21 -14.21 -8.08
CA ARG A 88 -2.47 -14.01 -7.37
C ARG A 88 -3.57 -13.44 -8.27
N MET A 89 -3.23 -12.52 -9.17
CA MET A 89 -4.20 -11.97 -10.12
C MET A 89 -4.64 -13.01 -11.16
N GLU A 90 -3.73 -13.87 -11.59
CA GLU A 90 -4.02 -14.97 -12.55
C GLU A 90 -5.07 -15.94 -11.99
N GLU A 91 -5.13 -16.15 -10.65
CA GLU A 91 -6.17 -16.98 -10.03
C GLU A 91 -7.58 -16.41 -10.24
N TYR A 92 -7.73 -15.09 -10.31
CA TYR A 92 -9.03 -14.41 -10.51
C TYR A 92 -9.33 -14.10 -11.97
N ALA A 93 -8.29 -13.89 -12.76
CA ALA A 93 -8.37 -13.51 -14.16
C ALA A 93 -7.38 -14.34 -14.99
N PRO A 94 -7.74 -15.60 -15.33
CA PRO A 94 -6.89 -16.46 -16.16
C PRO A 94 -6.51 -15.80 -17.47
N GLY A 95 -5.22 -15.82 -17.82
CA GLY A 95 -4.64 -15.14 -18.98
C GLY A 95 -4.16 -13.70 -18.68
N PHE A 96 -4.28 -13.23 -17.45
CA PHE A 96 -3.83 -11.88 -17.07
C PHE A 96 -2.34 -11.68 -17.31
N LYS A 97 -1.52 -12.70 -17.04
CA LYS A 97 -0.06 -12.64 -17.23
C LYS A 97 0.32 -12.27 -18.67
N ASP A 98 -0.39 -12.84 -19.62
CA ASP A 98 -0.10 -12.66 -21.05
C ASP A 98 -0.49 -11.26 -21.56
N LEU A 99 -1.28 -10.53 -20.78
CA LEU A 99 -1.70 -9.15 -21.08
C LEU A 99 -0.72 -8.11 -20.56
N ILE A 100 0.24 -8.47 -19.71
CA ILE A 100 1.19 -7.53 -19.12
C ILE A 100 2.23 -7.14 -20.18
N LEU A 101 2.20 -5.88 -20.59
CA LEU A 101 3.19 -5.33 -21.53
C LEU A 101 4.43 -4.87 -20.78
N GLU A 102 4.25 -4.24 -19.63
CA GLU A 102 5.34 -3.73 -18.79
C GLU A 102 4.86 -3.64 -17.35
N ARG A 103 5.79 -3.79 -16.40
CA ARG A 103 5.52 -3.57 -14.99
C ARG A 103 6.66 -2.84 -14.31
N HIS A 104 6.32 -2.00 -13.37
CA HIS A 104 7.26 -1.34 -12.46
C HIS A 104 6.92 -1.70 -11.02
N VAL A 105 7.95 -1.92 -10.21
CA VAL A 105 7.79 -2.24 -8.78
C VAL A 105 8.42 -1.14 -7.94
N ASN A 106 7.64 -0.63 -7.01
CA ASN A 106 8.09 0.37 -6.07
C ASN A 106 8.07 -0.24 -4.67
N THR A 107 9.24 -0.64 -4.20
CA THR A 107 9.42 -1.27 -2.89
C THR A 107 9.40 -0.24 -1.75
N PRO A 108 9.27 -0.65 -0.48
CA PRO A 108 9.47 0.24 0.66
C PRO A 108 10.82 0.98 0.64
N LEU A 109 11.88 0.33 0.14
CA LEU A 109 13.19 0.96 -0.02
C LEU A 109 13.19 2.05 -1.09
N ASP A 110 12.52 1.82 -2.22
CA ASP A 110 12.39 2.82 -3.29
C ASP A 110 11.55 4.01 -2.84
N GLN A 111 10.50 3.78 -2.04
CA GLN A 111 9.69 4.82 -1.44
C GLN A 111 10.53 5.73 -0.52
N GLU A 112 11.32 5.14 0.38
CA GLU A 112 12.18 5.92 1.28
C GLU A 112 13.28 6.66 0.53
N ASN A 113 13.86 6.05 -0.51
CA ASN A 113 14.88 6.69 -1.35
C ASN A 113 14.33 7.89 -2.15
N SER A 114 13.11 7.78 -2.64
CA SER A 114 12.46 8.86 -3.40
C SER A 114 11.91 9.97 -2.50
N ASN A 115 11.48 9.62 -1.30
CA ASN A 115 10.96 10.55 -0.30
C ASN A 115 11.46 10.17 1.10
N PRO A 116 12.49 10.85 1.62
CA PRO A 116 13.04 10.54 2.95
C PRO A 116 12.05 10.69 4.11
N SER A 117 10.91 11.36 3.89
CA SER A 117 9.83 11.44 4.87
C SER A 117 8.98 10.16 4.91
N ALA A 118 9.06 9.31 3.89
CA ALA A 118 8.42 8.00 3.85
C ALA A 118 9.27 6.95 4.59
N ILE A 119 9.50 7.18 5.88
CA ILE A 119 10.36 6.33 6.72
C ILE A 119 9.90 4.88 6.65
N ARG A 120 10.81 3.99 6.27
CA ARG A 120 10.54 2.55 6.05
C ARG A 120 9.44 2.29 5.01
N GLY A 121 9.32 3.17 4.02
CA GLY A 121 8.33 3.06 2.95
C GLY A 121 6.89 3.40 3.38
N ASN A 122 6.71 4.05 4.53
CA ASN A 122 5.39 4.44 5.00
C ASN A 122 4.88 5.65 4.23
N MET A 123 4.02 5.41 3.25
CA MET A 123 3.39 6.46 2.43
C MET A 123 2.29 7.23 3.15
N ILE A 124 1.68 6.64 4.17
CA ILE A 124 0.53 7.24 4.86
C ILE A 124 1.01 8.20 5.93
N GLY A 125 2.16 7.93 6.54
CA GLY A 125 2.71 8.66 7.69
C GLY A 125 1.91 8.43 8.97
N GLY A 126 2.57 8.60 10.11
CA GLY A 126 1.97 8.40 11.42
C GLY A 126 1.53 6.95 11.68
N SER A 127 0.94 6.72 12.83
CA SER A 127 0.39 5.43 13.22
C SER A 127 -1.07 5.31 12.80
N ALA A 128 -1.46 4.16 12.27
CA ALA A 128 -2.83 3.84 11.89
C ALA A 128 -3.61 3.13 13.01
N VAL A 129 -3.21 3.32 14.27
CA VAL A 129 -3.94 2.79 15.42
C VAL A 129 -5.17 3.64 15.75
N PRO A 130 -6.26 3.06 16.32
CA PRO A 130 -7.50 3.78 16.59
C PRO A 130 -7.30 5.05 17.43
N GLU A 131 -6.34 5.03 18.35
CA GLU A 131 -6.00 6.16 19.22
C GLU A 131 -5.44 7.36 18.47
N GLN A 132 -4.98 7.15 17.21
CA GLN A 132 -4.42 8.18 16.34
C GLN A 132 -5.42 8.67 15.28
N TYR A 133 -6.72 8.35 15.42
CA TYR A 133 -7.76 8.80 14.49
C TYR A 133 -8.70 9.84 15.10
N GLY A 134 -9.47 10.49 14.25
CA GLY A 134 -10.49 11.43 14.61
C GLY A 134 -9.95 12.61 15.42
N ARG A 135 -10.53 12.86 16.59
CA ARG A 135 -10.17 13.99 17.47
C ARG A 135 -8.74 13.96 18.04
N ASN A 136 -8.03 12.88 17.86
CA ASN A 136 -6.64 12.74 18.33
C ASN A 136 -5.63 13.25 17.29
N ARG A 137 -6.07 13.60 16.09
CA ARG A 137 -5.23 14.19 15.03
C ARG A 137 -5.57 15.65 14.79
N PRO A 138 -4.59 16.51 14.47
CA PRO A 138 -3.13 16.26 14.48
C PRO A 138 -2.54 16.15 15.89
N LEU A 139 -3.20 16.69 16.87
CA LEU A 139 -2.80 16.67 18.29
C LEU A 139 -4.03 16.39 19.15
N PRO A 140 -3.90 15.57 20.22
CA PRO A 140 -5.00 15.33 21.16
C PRO A 140 -5.57 16.64 21.72
N GLY A 141 -6.89 16.75 21.73
CA GLY A 141 -7.60 17.91 22.26
C GLY A 141 -7.68 19.11 21.31
N VAL A 142 -6.99 19.10 20.17
CA VAL A 142 -7.12 20.15 19.15
C VAL A 142 -8.27 19.77 18.20
N ILE A 143 -9.39 20.48 18.35
CA ILE A 143 -10.53 20.31 17.45
C ILE A 143 -10.31 21.15 16.22
N VAL A 144 -10.05 20.50 15.09
CA VAL A 144 -9.98 21.15 13.79
C VAL A 144 -11.36 21.04 13.11
N ARG A 145 -12.02 22.18 12.92
CA ARG A 145 -13.29 22.22 12.18
C ARG A 145 -13.02 22.21 10.68
N GLY A 146 -13.44 21.14 10.03
CA GLY A 146 -13.25 20.94 8.58
C GLY A 146 -12.02 20.10 8.25
N ALA A 147 -12.14 19.39 7.14
CA ALA A 147 -11.27 18.28 6.80
C ALA A 147 -9.79 18.62 6.66
N ALA A 148 -9.41 19.80 6.28
CA ALA A 148 -8.02 20.19 6.03
C ALA A 148 -7.56 21.42 6.81
N ARG A 149 -8.41 22.02 7.64
CA ARG A 149 -8.06 23.24 8.39
C ARG A 149 -7.15 22.93 9.58
N SER A 150 -6.10 23.71 9.72
CA SER A 150 -5.30 23.72 10.95
C SER A 150 -5.89 24.68 12.00
N PHE A 151 -5.30 24.67 13.19
CA PHE A 151 -5.58 25.69 14.22
C PHE A 151 -5.02 27.07 13.90
N VAL A 152 -4.18 27.17 12.86
CA VAL A 152 -3.63 28.43 12.36
C VAL A 152 -4.56 28.96 11.26
N PRO A 153 -5.12 30.19 11.38
CA PRO A 153 -5.95 30.77 10.34
C PRO A 153 -5.24 30.83 8.98
N GLY A 154 -5.91 30.33 7.93
CA GLY A 154 -5.36 30.32 6.57
C GLY A 154 -4.41 29.18 6.26
N LEU A 155 -3.99 28.37 7.25
CA LEU A 155 -3.18 27.17 7.02
C LEU A 155 -4.06 25.93 6.89
N TYR A 156 -3.85 25.21 5.81
CA TYR A 156 -4.53 23.93 5.52
C TYR A 156 -3.50 22.81 5.53
N LEU A 157 -3.87 21.68 6.09
CA LEU A 157 -3.05 20.49 6.21
C LEU A 157 -3.68 19.38 5.40
N SER A 158 -2.86 18.61 4.68
CA SER A 158 -3.31 17.43 3.92
C SER A 158 -2.56 16.18 4.36
N ASN A 159 -2.99 15.04 3.84
CA ASN A 159 -2.36 13.75 4.10
C ASN A 159 -2.62 13.20 5.53
N SER A 160 -1.65 12.50 6.09
CA SER A 160 -1.75 11.74 7.34
C SER A 160 -2.10 12.55 8.60
N ILE A 161 -1.96 13.87 8.54
CA ILE A 161 -2.35 14.77 9.64
C ILE A 161 -3.88 14.91 9.73
N HIS A 162 -4.58 14.54 8.68
CA HIS A 162 -6.04 14.64 8.61
C HIS A 162 -6.73 13.71 9.63
N PRO A 163 -7.78 14.17 10.36
CA PRO A 163 -8.46 13.38 11.39
C PRO A 163 -9.02 12.03 10.90
N TYR A 164 -9.32 11.90 9.64
CA TYR A 164 -9.93 10.70 9.04
C TYR A 164 -8.95 9.85 8.22
N GLY A 165 -7.64 10.05 8.40
CA GLY A 165 -6.61 9.32 7.69
C GLY A 165 -6.15 10.00 6.40
N ALA A 166 -5.42 9.28 5.58
CA ALA A 166 -4.92 9.79 4.32
C ALA A 166 -6.09 10.08 3.36
N THR A 167 -6.40 11.34 3.18
CA THR A 167 -7.31 11.80 2.13
C THR A 167 -6.49 12.50 1.06
N HIS A 168 -6.67 12.07 -0.16
CA HIS A 168 -6.24 12.84 -1.31
C HIS A 168 -7.34 13.85 -1.60
N LEU A 169 -7.01 15.12 -1.50
CA LEU A 169 -7.87 16.21 -1.95
C LEU A 169 -7.67 16.41 -3.44
#